data_6a4c8fa27cdc66d9ba9229474ebb1bed
#
_entry.id   6a4c8fa27cdc66d9ba9229474ebb1bed
#
_cell.length_a   1.000
_cell.length_b   1.000
_cell.length_c   1.000
_cell.angle_alpha   90.00
_cell.angle_beta   90.00
_cell.angle_gamma   90.00
#
_symmetry.space_group_name_H-M   'P 1'
#
loop_
_entity.id
_entity.type
_entity.pdbx_description
1 polymer ?
#
loop_
_entity_poly.entity_id
_entity_poly.type
_entity_poly.pdbx_seq_one_letter_code
_entity_poly.pdbx_strand_id
1 'polypeptide(L)'
;FPFPTRRGGTGFEFYNPASATMSICGVGSIPEDCGITRDKRHFNPRLGLAYRITNSTVIRAGYSMAADPNLFHGKSLGNRENFPYLFPQYIVPPNSLSYGVTFRQGLPAVSAPDTSSGTVPVPGNVAVTSVDNGNYVRGYIQTWNFTLEQRFKGWLASAGYVASRAIKPQDNLQLNWSPINGGTAGQILNKLTGRTASTVYLGTLGTNTYDSLQVRAQRRFAGFQIGTTYTWGKALGYSQQSARVMIPQYYRLNRGPLDQDFRHLFAASGVAELPFGKGKRWAQQGVPSMLAGGWQLSTVLSARVGQPFTAGASTATLNATFSGQFADCVSQPELLRNTFQWYAKSAFAVPAPGRFGTCGTNRFRGPGLINADLGVERKFRVTERFQLTFRGEMFNISNTPHHVMPGGNASVNSGTF
;
A
#
# COMPACT_ATOMS: atom_id res chain seq x y z
N PHE A 1 25.54 -1.64 -3.50
CA PHE A 1 25.20 -3.04 -3.16
C PHE A 1 25.53 -3.88 -4.38
N PRO A 2 26.34 -4.93 -4.26
CA PRO A 2 26.44 -5.90 -5.34
C PRO A 2 25.04 -6.51 -5.52
N PHE A 3 24.62 -6.64 -6.76
CA PHE A 3 23.47 -7.47 -7.05
C PHE A 3 23.79 -8.87 -6.51
N PRO A 4 22.86 -9.56 -5.84
CA PRO A 4 23.10 -10.91 -5.40
C PRO A 4 23.21 -11.82 -6.62
N THR A 5 24.43 -11.94 -7.14
CA THR A 5 24.73 -12.93 -8.16
C THR A 5 24.97 -14.24 -7.43
N ARG A 6 24.14 -15.23 -7.69
CA ARG A 6 24.47 -16.60 -7.33
C ARG A 6 25.21 -17.22 -8.51
N ARG A 7 26.26 -17.98 -8.24
CA ARG A 7 26.86 -18.87 -9.24
C ARG A 7 25.75 -19.71 -9.89
N GLY A 8 25.56 -19.59 -11.19
CA GLY A 8 24.53 -20.32 -11.91
C GLY A 8 23.34 -19.49 -12.35
N GLY A 9 23.49 -18.17 -12.54
CA GLY A 9 22.48 -17.27 -13.09
C GLY A 9 21.36 -17.06 -12.09
N THR A 10 21.38 -15.96 -11.39
CA THR A 10 20.36 -15.84 -10.38
C THR A 10 20.26 -14.45 -9.95
N GLY A 11 19.45 -13.82 -10.34
CA GLY A 11 19.24 -12.66 -9.67
C GLY A 11 18.44 -11.68 -10.47
N PHE A 12 18.77 -11.46 -11.68
CA PHE A 12 18.07 -10.52 -12.52
C PHE A 12 17.97 -11.04 -13.92
N GLU A 13 16.76 -10.91 -14.48
CA GLU A 13 16.49 -11.14 -15.88
C GLU A 13 15.98 -9.82 -16.47
N PHE A 14 16.44 -9.52 -17.68
CA PHE A 14 15.98 -8.37 -18.42
C PHE A 14 15.30 -8.81 -19.70
N TYR A 15 14.06 -8.43 -19.83
CA TYR A 15 13.30 -8.67 -21.04
C TYR A 15 13.61 -7.60 -22.10
N ASN A 16 14.02 -8.05 -23.27
CA ASN A 16 14.16 -7.19 -24.45
C ASN A 16 12.88 -7.28 -25.30
N PRO A 17 12.08 -6.22 -25.36
CA PRO A 17 10.83 -6.24 -26.13
C PRO A 17 11.04 -6.31 -27.65
N ALA A 18 12.19 -5.86 -28.15
CA ALA A 18 12.46 -5.86 -29.60
C ALA A 18 12.79 -7.26 -30.12
N SER A 19 13.44 -8.10 -29.33
CA SER A 19 13.83 -9.47 -29.70
C SER A 19 12.99 -10.55 -29.04
N ALA A 20 12.08 -10.19 -28.14
CA ALA A 20 11.31 -11.10 -27.29
C ALA A 20 12.20 -12.10 -26.52
N THR A 21 13.35 -11.64 -26.03
CA THR A 21 14.30 -12.48 -25.29
C THR A 21 14.44 -12.02 -23.85
N MET A 22 14.81 -12.95 -22.97
CA MET A 22 15.20 -12.70 -21.61
C MET A 22 16.72 -12.85 -21.47
N SER A 23 17.40 -11.83 -20.99
CA SER A 23 18.83 -11.89 -20.65
C SER A 23 18.99 -12.23 -19.18
N ILE A 24 19.82 -13.23 -18.89
CA ILE A 24 20.09 -13.72 -17.53
C ILE A 24 21.46 -13.20 -17.09
N CYS A 25 21.48 -12.34 -16.11
CA CYS A 25 22.70 -11.73 -15.63
C CYS A 25 23.71 -12.75 -15.08
N GLY A 26 24.96 -12.63 -15.48
CA GLY A 26 26.04 -13.51 -15.05
C GLY A 26 26.05 -14.89 -15.72
N VAL A 27 25.30 -15.09 -16.79
CA VAL A 27 25.28 -16.34 -17.57
C VAL A 27 25.73 -16.10 -19.01
N GLY A 28 26.56 -17.00 -19.54
CA GLY A 28 27.09 -16.89 -20.89
C GLY A 28 27.88 -15.59 -21.10
N SER A 29 27.48 -14.81 -22.10
CA SER A 29 28.10 -13.50 -22.41
C SER A 29 27.48 -12.32 -21.66
N ILE A 30 26.44 -12.56 -20.86
CA ILE A 30 25.72 -11.48 -20.17
C ILE A 30 26.47 -11.10 -18.89
N PRO A 31 26.85 -9.82 -18.69
CA PRO A 31 27.57 -9.39 -17.49
C PRO A 31 26.72 -9.60 -16.21
N GLU A 32 27.40 -9.76 -15.06
CA GLU A 32 26.74 -9.97 -13.76
C GLU A 32 25.78 -8.84 -13.38
N ASP A 33 26.07 -7.61 -13.76
CA ASP A 33 25.22 -6.43 -13.54
C ASP A 33 24.25 -6.17 -14.69
N CYS A 34 24.20 -7.05 -15.67
CA CYS A 34 23.40 -6.90 -16.90
C CYS A 34 23.60 -5.55 -17.62
N GLY A 35 24.70 -4.87 -17.40
CA GLY A 35 24.98 -3.56 -17.97
C GLY A 35 24.23 -2.41 -17.31
N ILE A 36 23.64 -2.62 -16.13
CA ILE A 36 23.01 -1.52 -15.39
C ILE A 36 24.07 -0.53 -14.91
N THR A 37 23.95 0.71 -15.35
CA THR A 37 24.81 1.79 -14.87
C THR A 37 24.44 2.17 -13.44
N ARG A 38 25.40 2.00 -12.53
CA ARG A 38 25.21 2.43 -11.13
C ARG A 38 25.31 3.95 -11.05
N ASP A 39 24.23 4.61 -10.63
CA ASP A 39 24.30 6.05 -10.32
C ASP A 39 24.98 6.23 -8.97
N LYS A 40 26.17 6.85 -8.98
CA LYS A 40 26.99 7.14 -7.79
C LYS A 40 26.66 8.52 -7.17
N ARG A 41 25.72 9.27 -7.76
CA ARG A 41 25.41 10.66 -7.39
C ARG A 41 24.29 10.80 -6.36
N HIS A 42 23.85 9.70 -5.74
CA HIS A 42 22.83 9.75 -4.70
C HIS A 42 23.41 10.20 -3.36
N PHE A 43 23.33 11.48 -3.10
CA PHE A 43 23.52 12.02 -1.76
C PHE A 43 22.23 11.88 -0.98
N ASN A 44 22.32 11.37 0.25
CA ASN A 44 21.19 11.22 1.15
C ASN A 44 21.35 12.15 2.37
N PRO A 45 21.22 13.47 2.21
CA PRO A 45 21.43 14.42 3.28
C PRO A 45 20.33 14.26 4.34
N ARG A 46 20.71 14.50 5.59
CA ARG A 46 19.80 14.61 6.73
C ARG A 46 20.20 15.84 7.52
N LEU A 47 19.28 16.79 7.61
CA LEU A 47 19.45 18.02 8.33
C LEU A 47 18.39 18.13 9.41
N GLY A 48 18.75 18.57 10.60
CA GLY A 48 17.84 18.76 11.70
C GLY A 48 18.16 20.02 12.48
N LEU A 49 17.12 20.74 12.87
CA LEU A 49 17.18 21.91 13.73
C LEU A 49 16.24 21.72 14.91
N ALA A 50 16.72 22.02 16.11
CA ALA A 50 15.90 22.17 17.30
C ALA A 50 16.28 23.46 18.01
N TYR A 51 15.33 24.38 18.11
CA TYR A 51 15.53 25.68 18.71
C TYR A 51 14.54 25.95 19.83
N ARG A 52 15.03 26.25 21.00
CA ARG A 52 14.21 26.62 22.16
C ARG A 52 13.97 28.13 22.14
N ILE A 53 12.71 28.52 21.83
CA ILE A 53 12.31 29.95 21.84
C ILE A 53 12.15 30.43 23.28
N THR A 54 11.49 29.65 24.12
CA THR A 54 11.27 29.90 25.55
C THR A 54 11.50 28.61 26.34
N ASN A 55 11.45 28.68 27.68
CA ASN A 55 11.53 27.49 28.52
C ASN A 55 10.38 26.46 28.27
N SER A 56 9.31 26.90 27.63
CA SER A 56 8.12 26.09 27.35
C SER A 56 7.85 25.88 25.86
N THR A 57 8.60 26.54 24.96
CA THR A 57 8.33 26.53 23.52
C THR A 57 9.57 26.10 22.76
N VAL A 58 9.43 25.08 21.91
CA VAL A 58 10.50 24.56 21.05
C VAL A 58 10.00 24.47 19.61
N ILE A 59 10.83 24.92 18.68
CA ILE A 59 10.67 24.65 17.24
C ILE A 59 11.61 23.51 16.85
N ARG A 60 11.10 22.60 16.02
CA ARG A 60 11.87 21.55 15.38
C ARG A 60 11.64 21.60 13.88
N ALA A 61 12.70 21.51 13.10
CA ALA A 61 12.63 21.38 11.67
C ALA A 61 13.56 20.26 11.21
N GLY A 62 13.16 19.53 10.19
CA GLY A 62 13.98 18.48 9.62
C GLY A 62 13.79 18.39 8.11
N TYR A 63 14.86 18.03 7.43
CA TYR A 63 14.87 17.65 6.03
C TYR A 63 15.70 16.39 5.86
N SER A 64 15.19 15.46 5.06
CA SER A 64 15.96 14.28 4.67
C SER A 64 15.68 13.89 3.22
N MET A 65 16.68 13.33 2.59
CA MET A 65 16.54 12.64 1.32
C MET A 65 17.06 11.22 1.47
N ALA A 66 16.35 10.26 0.89
CA ALA A 66 16.73 8.86 0.84
C ALA A 66 16.46 8.29 -0.54
N ALA A 67 17.39 7.48 -1.06
CA ALA A 67 17.15 6.74 -2.29
C ALA A 67 16.05 5.69 -2.06
N ASP A 68 15.18 5.49 -3.04
CA ASP A 68 14.10 4.51 -2.94
C ASP A 68 14.68 3.07 -2.89
N PRO A 69 14.41 2.31 -1.82
CA PRO A 69 14.91 0.94 -1.69
C PRO A 69 14.06 -0.09 -2.44
N ASN A 70 12.87 0.29 -2.93
CA ASN A 70 11.82 -0.66 -3.32
C ASN A 70 12.19 -1.57 -4.48
N LEU A 71 13.08 -1.15 -5.39
CA LEU A 71 13.43 -1.96 -6.54
C LEU A 71 14.11 -3.28 -6.19
N PHE A 72 14.73 -3.35 -5.02
CA PHE A 72 15.47 -4.50 -4.55
C PHE A 72 14.77 -5.27 -3.43
N HIS A 73 13.54 -4.91 -3.11
CA HIS A 73 12.79 -5.57 -2.05
C HIS A 73 12.04 -6.79 -2.59
N GLY A 74 12.61 -7.95 -2.34
CA GLY A 74 12.09 -9.32 -2.34
C GLY A 74 11.11 -9.76 -3.44
N LYS A 75 9.95 -9.18 -3.53
CA LYS A 75 8.92 -9.61 -4.50
C LYS A 75 8.89 -8.81 -5.81
N SER A 76 9.47 -7.62 -5.84
CA SER A 76 9.43 -6.76 -7.02
C SER A 76 10.37 -7.20 -8.12
N LEU A 77 11.44 -7.90 -7.76
CA LEU A 77 12.37 -8.57 -8.66
C LEU A 77 12.43 -10.06 -8.29
N GLY A 78 11.30 -10.64 -7.91
CA GLY A 78 11.18 -12.01 -7.51
C GLY A 78 11.48 -12.98 -8.65
N ASN A 79 12.75 -13.14 -8.91
CA ASN A 79 13.30 -13.96 -9.98
C ASN A 79 12.93 -15.44 -9.87
N ARG A 80 12.39 -15.83 -8.73
CA ARG A 80 11.88 -17.19 -8.53
C ARG A 80 10.50 -17.41 -9.15
N GLU A 81 9.79 -16.31 -9.49
CA GLU A 81 8.44 -16.34 -10.03
C GLU A 81 8.36 -15.83 -11.47
N ASN A 82 9.48 -15.78 -12.19
CA ASN A 82 9.58 -15.26 -13.54
C ASN A 82 10.22 -16.24 -14.50
N PHE A 83 9.83 -16.19 -15.78
CA PHE A 83 10.51 -16.92 -16.85
C PHE A 83 11.99 -16.49 -16.93
N PRO A 84 12.95 -17.40 -17.14
CA PRO A 84 12.80 -18.83 -17.45
C PRO A 84 12.79 -19.77 -16.24
N TYR A 85 12.92 -19.27 -15.01
CA TYR A 85 13.00 -20.12 -13.81
C TYR A 85 11.65 -20.61 -13.32
N LEU A 86 10.60 -19.86 -13.57
CA LEU A 86 9.22 -20.26 -13.39
C LEU A 86 8.45 -20.01 -14.70
N PHE A 87 7.90 -21.05 -15.27
CA PHE A 87 6.94 -20.91 -16.34
C PHE A 87 5.71 -21.73 -16.02
N PRO A 88 4.55 -21.09 -15.94
CA PRO A 88 3.30 -21.80 -15.67
C PRO A 88 2.92 -22.64 -16.88
N GLN A 89 2.64 -23.93 -16.67
CA GLN A 89 2.03 -24.78 -17.66
C GLN A 89 0.51 -24.72 -17.49
N TYR A 90 -0.17 -24.17 -18.47
CA TYR A 90 -1.61 -24.14 -18.50
C TYR A 90 -2.14 -25.33 -19.32
N ILE A 91 -2.82 -26.23 -18.65
CA ILE A 91 -3.53 -27.34 -19.29
C ILE A 91 -4.96 -26.89 -19.50
N VAL A 92 -5.26 -26.46 -20.71
CA VAL A 92 -6.60 -25.99 -21.08
C VAL A 92 -7.39 -27.14 -21.68
N PRO A 93 -8.53 -27.53 -21.11
CA PRO A 93 -9.41 -28.50 -21.72
C PRO A 93 -9.89 -28.04 -23.10
N PRO A 94 -10.06 -28.91 -24.08
CA PRO A 94 -10.54 -28.54 -25.42
C PRO A 94 -11.96 -27.94 -25.41
N ASN A 95 -12.75 -28.23 -24.39
CA ASN A 95 -14.06 -27.62 -24.13
C ASN A 95 -14.40 -27.73 -22.63
N SER A 96 -15.49 -27.10 -22.21
CA SER A 96 -15.95 -27.05 -20.81
C SER A 96 -16.42 -28.39 -20.24
N LEU A 97 -16.60 -29.40 -21.07
CA LEU A 97 -17.09 -30.74 -20.68
C LEU A 97 -15.96 -31.78 -20.73
N SER A 98 -14.74 -31.39 -21.16
CA SER A 98 -13.61 -32.31 -21.30
C SER A 98 -12.59 -32.08 -20.18
N TYR A 99 -11.80 -33.10 -19.90
CA TYR A 99 -10.67 -32.98 -18.99
C TYR A 99 -9.43 -32.50 -19.74
N GLY A 100 -8.64 -31.64 -19.17
CA GLY A 100 -7.33 -31.22 -19.73
C GLY A 100 -6.31 -32.36 -19.68
N VAL A 101 -6.28 -33.10 -18.57
CA VAL A 101 -5.53 -34.36 -18.37
C VAL A 101 -6.28 -35.27 -17.42
N THR A 102 -6.05 -36.57 -17.52
CA THR A 102 -6.58 -37.54 -16.54
C THR A 102 -5.46 -37.90 -15.54
N PHE A 103 -5.86 -38.29 -14.36
CA PHE A 103 -4.90 -38.72 -13.32
C PHE A 103 -4.03 -39.90 -13.78
N ARG A 104 -4.55 -40.72 -14.66
CA ARG A 104 -3.86 -41.88 -15.23
C ARG A 104 -2.78 -41.48 -16.24
N GLN A 105 -2.98 -40.39 -16.95
CA GLN A 105 -2.02 -39.88 -17.93
C GLN A 105 -0.87 -39.08 -17.25
N GLY A 106 -1.11 -38.61 -16.03
CA GLY A 106 -0.20 -37.70 -15.34
C GLY A 106 -0.11 -36.32 -15.99
N LEU A 107 0.73 -35.47 -15.43
CA LEU A 107 1.01 -34.16 -16.01
C LEU A 107 1.99 -34.32 -17.18
N PRO A 108 1.80 -33.56 -18.28
CA PRO A 108 2.77 -33.52 -19.39
C PRO A 108 4.17 -33.15 -18.89
N ALA A 109 5.18 -33.78 -19.44
CA ALA A 109 6.58 -33.46 -19.14
C ALA A 109 6.86 -31.98 -19.50
N VAL A 110 7.50 -31.27 -18.59
CA VAL A 110 7.94 -29.91 -18.80
C VAL A 110 9.40 -29.90 -19.22
N SER A 111 9.70 -29.37 -20.38
CA SER A 111 11.09 -29.12 -20.81
C SER A 111 11.52 -27.73 -20.35
N ALA A 112 12.53 -27.68 -19.50
CA ALA A 112 13.13 -26.41 -19.11
C ALA A 112 13.85 -25.78 -20.31
N PRO A 113 13.78 -24.45 -20.49
CA PRO A 113 14.51 -23.78 -21.56
C PRO A 113 16.02 -23.86 -21.31
N ASP A 114 16.81 -23.96 -22.37
CA ASP A 114 18.26 -23.85 -22.28
C ASP A 114 18.66 -22.42 -21.91
N THR A 115 19.32 -22.28 -20.78
CA THR A 115 19.81 -21.00 -20.24
C THR A 115 21.30 -20.79 -20.41
N SER A 116 22.03 -21.73 -21.01
CA SER A 116 23.49 -21.75 -21.08
C SER A 116 24.11 -20.55 -21.79
N SER A 117 23.42 -20.02 -22.81
CA SER A 117 23.87 -18.83 -23.54
C SER A 117 23.69 -17.50 -22.77
N GLY A 118 22.93 -17.50 -21.67
CA GLY A 118 22.52 -16.30 -20.97
C GLY A 118 21.39 -15.51 -21.64
N THR A 119 20.93 -15.92 -22.81
CA THR A 119 19.80 -15.30 -23.53
C THR A 119 18.79 -16.37 -23.93
N VAL A 120 17.55 -16.19 -23.50
CA VAL A 120 16.48 -17.18 -23.69
C VAL A 120 15.31 -16.56 -24.44
N PRO A 121 14.84 -17.14 -25.55
CA PRO A 121 13.61 -16.71 -26.22
C PRO A 121 12.41 -16.85 -25.26
N VAL A 122 11.58 -15.82 -25.17
CA VAL A 122 10.38 -15.83 -24.32
C VAL A 122 9.17 -16.18 -25.17
N PRO A 123 8.45 -17.28 -24.87
CA PRO A 123 7.22 -17.61 -25.60
C PRO A 123 6.18 -16.48 -25.50
N GLY A 124 5.47 -16.23 -26.59
CA GLY A 124 4.53 -15.10 -26.70
C GLY A 124 3.36 -15.15 -25.71
N ASN A 125 3.03 -16.34 -25.20
CA ASN A 125 1.95 -16.58 -24.22
C ASN A 125 2.43 -16.66 -22.76
N VAL A 126 3.72 -16.50 -22.49
CA VAL A 126 4.26 -16.54 -21.11
C VAL A 126 4.42 -15.14 -20.55
N ALA A 127 3.80 -14.86 -19.40
CA ALA A 127 3.91 -13.56 -18.74
C ALA A 127 5.33 -13.33 -18.19
N VAL A 128 5.81 -12.11 -18.30
CA VAL A 128 7.10 -11.70 -17.74
C VAL A 128 7.02 -10.37 -17.02
N THR A 129 7.86 -10.22 -15.99
CA THR A 129 8.13 -8.96 -15.32
C THR A 129 9.62 -8.67 -15.41
N SER A 130 9.99 -7.45 -15.76
CA SER A 130 11.37 -7.06 -15.97
C SER A 130 11.60 -5.61 -15.57
N VAL A 131 12.85 -5.19 -15.48
CA VAL A 131 13.25 -3.78 -15.44
C VAL A 131 13.83 -3.36 -16.79
N ASP A 132 13.72 -2.07 -17.08
CA ASP A 132 14.42 -1.48 -18.24
C ASP A 132 15.87 -1.22 -17.83
N ASN A 133 16.80 -2.07 -18.25
CA ASN A 133 18.22 -1.94 -17.92
C ASN A 133 18.89 -0.72 -18.58
N GLY A 134 18.35 -0.24 -19.71
CA GLY A 134 18.92 0.90 -20.44
C GLY A 134 18.53 2.26 -19.85
N ASN A 135 17.36 2.33 -19.18
CA ASN A 135 16.78 3.59 -18.71
C ASN A 135 16.47 3.58 -17.21
N TYR A 136 17.02 2.63 -16.46
CA TYR A 136 16.76 2.55 -15.04
C TYR A 136 17.38 3.72 -14.27
N VAL A 137 16.52 4.56 -13.70
CA VAL A 137 16.92 5.67 -12.82
C VAL A 137 16.32 5.43 -11.45
N ARG A 138 17.17 5.25 -10.46
CA ARG A 138 16.73 5.06 -9.08
C ARG A 138 15.96 6.28 -8.59
N GLY A 139 14.75 6.06 -8.08
CA GLY A 139 13.97 7.08 -7.41
C GLY A 139 14.52 7.48 -6.05
N TYR A 140 14.00 8.56 -5.50
CA TYR A 140 14.33 9.02 -4.16
C TYR A 140 13.12 9.65 -3.48
N ILE A 141 13.17 9.68 -2.15
CA ILE A 141 12.15 10.27 -1.31
C ILE A 141 12.77 11.43 -0.55
N GLN A 142 12.15 12.60 -0.68
CA GLN A 142 12.42 13.76 0.14
C GLN A 142 11.36 13.83 1.24
N THR A 143 11.78 14.13 2.46
CA THR A 143 10.88 14.36 3.59
C THR A 143 11.31 15.61 4.32
N TRP A 144 10.35 16.45 4.69
CA TRP A 144 10.58 17.61 5.54
C TRP A 144 9.46 17.76 6.56
N ASN A 145 9.82 18.35 7.67
CA ASN A 145 8.89 18.65 8.73
C ASN A 145 9.23 19.97 9.41
N PHE A 146 8.20 20.58 9.95
CA PHE A 146 8.31 21.74 10.83
C PHE A 146 7.30 21.57 11.96
N THR A 147 7.75 21.58 13.22
CA THR A 147 6.92 21.31 14.39
C THR A 147 7.14 22.37 15.45
N LEU A 148 6.05 22.94 15.94
CA LEU A 148 6.00 23.76 17.13
C LEU A 148 5.55 22.89 18.31
N GLU A 149 6.33 22.85 19.36
CA GLU A 149 6.05 22.17 20.63
C GLU A 149 5.88 23.17 21.74
N GLN A 150 4.80 23.05 22.50
CA GLN A 150 4.46 23.96 23.61
C GLN A 150 4.11 23.17 24.87
N ARG A 151 4.74 23.53 25.96
CA ARG A 151 4.34 23.07 27.30
C ARG A 151 3.48 24.12 27.99
N PHE A 152 2.28 23.74 28.42
CA PHE A 152 1.33 24.64 29.04
C PHE A 152 0.49 23.92 30.10
N LYS A 153 0.49 24.40 31.33
CA LYS A 153 -0.32 23.88 32.47
C LYS A 153 -0.26 22.35 32.60
N GLY A 154 0.92 21.74 32.45
CA GLY A 154 1.12 20.29 32.52
C GLY A 154 0.76 19.52 31.24
N TRP A 155 0.24 20.17 30.21
CA TRP A 155 0.13 19.63 28.86
C TRP A 155 1.43 19.82 28.09
N LEU A 156 1.76 18.82 27.29
CA LEU A 156 2.70 18.94 26.20
C LEU A 156 1.91 18.82 24.90
N ALA A 157 1.83 19.90 24.15
CA ALA A 157 1.14 19.94 22.88
C ALA A 157 2.12 20.23 21.74
N SER A 158 1.91 19.65 20.59
CA SER A 158 2.67 19.98 19.38
C SER A 158 1.74 20.04 18.18
N ALA A 159 2.09 20.93 17.25
CA ALA A 159 1.48 20.97 15.93
C ALA A 159 2.60 21.08 14.90
N GLY A 160 2.54 20.24 13.87
CA GLY A 160 3.60 20.18 12.88
C GLY A 160 3.07 19.90 11.47
N TYR A 161 3.69 20.56 10.50
CA TYR A 161 3.56 20.20 9.10
C TYR A 161 4.60 19.13 8.76
N VAL A 162 4.14 18.03 8.15
CA VAL A 162 5.01 16.95 7.68
C VAL A 162 4.67 16.67 6.22
N ALA A 163 5.67 16.65 5.38
CA ALA A 163 5.49 16.37 3.98
C ALA A 163 6.57 15.43 3.43
N SER A 164 6.19 14.70 2.39
CA SER A 164 7.12 13.89 1.62
C SER A 164 6.82 13.94 0.14
N ARG A 165 7.88 13.78 -0.67
CA ARG A 165 7.79 13.63 -2.12
C ARG A 165 8.64 12.46 -2.56
N ALA A 166 8.00 11.46 -3.12
CA ALA A 166 8.69 10.39 -3.82
C ALA A 166 8.81 10.79 -5.29
N ILE A 167 10.03 10.96 -5.73
CA ILE A 167 10.38 11.29 -7.12
C ILE A 167 10.79 10.01 -7.81
N LYS A 168 10.16 9.71 -8.94
CA LYS A 168 10.34 8.47 -9.69
C LYS A 168 10.18 7.23 -8.80
N PRO A 169 9.07 7.11 -8.05
CA PRO A 169 8.78 5.88 -7.32
C PRO A 169 8.66 4.71 -8.30
N GLN A 170 8.81 3.51 -7.78
CA GLN A 170 8.61 2.32 -8.59
C GLN A 170 7.15 2.20 -9.02
N ASP A 171 6.94 1.97 -10.31
CA ASP A 171 5.66 1.69 -10.96
C ASP A 171 5.70 0.38 -11.73
N ASN A 172 4.59 -0.33 -11.78
CA ASN A 172 4.43 -1.52 -12.62
C ASN A 172 3.73 -1.13 -13.93
N LEU A 173 4.53 -0.83 -14.95
CA LEU A 173 4.04 -0.40 -16.26
C LEU A 173 3.81 -1.62 -17.16
N GLN A 174 2.57 -1.83 -17.61
CA GLN A 174 2.25 -2.84 -18.60
C GLN A 174 2.72 -2.37 -19.98
N LEU A 175 3.66 -3.09 -20.60
CA LEU A 175 4.18 -2.75 -21.94
C LEU A 175 3.28 -3.25 -23.06
N ASN A 176 2.60 -4.39 -22.86
CA ASN A 176 1.81 -5.04 -23.91
C ASN A 176 0.35 -4.61 -23.91
N TRP A 177 0.09 -3.33 -23.65
CA TRP A 177 -1.25 -2.77 -23.75
C TRP A 177 -1.65 -2.56 -25.22
N SER A 178 -2.95 -2.47 -25.50
CA SER A 178 -3.47 -2.09 -26.80
C SER A 178 -4.20 -0.74 -26.76
N PRO A 179 -4.22 0.02 -27.86
CA PRO A 179 -5.07 1.21 -27.95
C PRO A 179 -6.56 0.84 -27.87
N ILE A 180 -7.39 1.85 -27.65
CA ILE A 180 -8.84 1.69 -27.68
C ILE A 180 -9.24 1.06 -29.03
N ASN A 181 -10.14 0.07 -28.99
CA ASN A 181 -10.58 -0.76 -30.10
C ASN A 181 -9.50 -1.66 -30.73
N GLY A 182 -8.31 -1.74 -30.12
CA GLY A 182 -7.21 -2.55 -30.66
C GLY A 182 -7.33 -4.05 -30.37
N GLY A 183 -8.01 -4.43 -29.31
CA GLY A 183 -8.05 -5.82 -28.85
C GLY A 183 -6.68 -6.45 -28.70
N THR A 184 -6.59 -7.76 -28.75
CA THR A 184 -5.32 -8.50 -28.67
C THR A 184 -4.42 -8.23 -29.90
N ALA A 185 -4.98 -8.12 -31.09
CA ALA A 185 -4.23 -7.84 -32.30
C ALA A 185 -3.59 -6.43 -32.28
N GLY A 186 -4.19 -5.49 -31.57
CA GLY A 186 -3.68 -4.15 -31.39
C GLY A 186 -2.59 -3.99 -30.33
N GLN A 187 -2.26 -5.04 -29.56
CA GLN A 187 -1.21 -4.98 -28.55
C GLN A 187 0.15 -4.60 -29.15
N ILE A 188 0.89 -3.75 -28.46
CA ILE A 188 2.18 -3.22 -28.97
C ILE A 188 3.16 -4.35 -29.26
N LEU A 189 3.34 -5.27 -28.31
CA LEU A 189 4.29 -6.37 -28.48
C LEU A 189 3.75 -7.50 -29.35
N ASN A 190 2.43 -7.61 -29.52
CA ASN A 190 1.86 -8.54 -30.47
C ASN A 190 2.20 -8.12 -31.92
N LYS A 191 2.08 -6.84 -32.24
CA LYS A 191 2.50 -6.31 -33.54
C LYS A 191 4.00 -6.45 -33.79
N LEU A 192 4.81 -6.37 -32.75
CA LEU A 192 6.27 -6.38 -32.86
C LEU A 192 6.84 -7.81 -32.93
N THR A 193 6.37 -8.71 -32.09
CA THR A 193 6.96 -10.04 -31.87
C THR A 193 5.94 -11.17 -31.73
N GLY A 194 4.65 -10.93 -32.01
CA GLY A 194 3.58 -11.91 -31.84
C GLY A 194 3.20 -12.17 -30.37
N ARG A 195 3.66 -11.35 -29.44
CA ARG A 195 3.49 -11.57 -28.02
C ARG A 195 2.12 -11.11 -27.52
N THR A 196 1.35 -12.03 -26.89
CA THR A 196 0.02 -11.75 -26.35
C THR A 196 -0.02 -11.67 -24.83
N ALA A 197 0.98 -12.25 -24.14
CA ALA A 197 1.01 -12.30 -22.69
C ALA A 197 1.34 -10.95 -22.03
N SER A 198 0.97 -10.85 -20.75
CA SER A 198 1.33 -9.73 -19.89
C SER A 198 2.85 -9.53 -19.84
N THR A 199 3.28 -8.31 -20.07
CA THR A 199 4.69 -7.91 -20.02
C THR A 199 4.81 -6.64 -19.23
N VAL A 200 5.33 -6.74 -18.01
CA VAL A 200 5.39 -5.64 -17.04
C VAL A 200 6.82 -5.14 -16.88
N TYR A 201 7.03 -3.84 -17.04
CA TYR A 201 8.24 -3.19 -16.59
C TYR A 201 8.07 -2.59 -15.20
N LEU A 202 9.02 -2.90 -14.34
CA LEU A 202 9.26 -2.19 -13.09
C LEU A 202 9.98 -0.90 -13.45
N GLY A 203 9.21 0.12 -13.76
CA GLY A 203 9.72 1.44 -14.14
C GLY A 203 9.84 2.36 -12.93
N THR A 204 10.46 3.50 -13.13
CA THR A 204 10.57 4.58 -12.14
C THR A 204 10.01 5.86 -12.74
N LEU A 205 8.69 6.00 -12.63
CA LEU A 205 7.93 7.07 -13.26
C LEU A 205 7.18 7.91 -12.21
N GLY A 206 6.74 9.10 -12.62
CA GLY A 206 5.81 9.90 -11.84
C GLY A 206 6.39 10.52 -10.58
N THR A 207 5.47 10.94 -9.72
CA THR A 207 5.76 11.57 -8.42
C THR A 207 4.60 11.32 -7.49
N ASN A 208 4.88 10.85 -6.27
CA ASN A 208 3.91 10.77 -5.20
C ASN A 208 4.19 11.87 -4.18
N THR A 209 3.15 12.47 -3.65
CA THR A 209 3.22 13.57 -2.68
C THR A 209 2.38 13.23 -1.47
N TYR A 210 2.87 13.57 -0.30
CA TYR A 210 2.13 13.54 0.94
C TYR A 210 2.34 14.85 1.68
N ASP A 211 1.26 15.47 2.13
CA ASP A 211 1.26 16.69 2.91
C ASP A 211 0.32 16.50 4.11
N SER A 212 0.73 16.84 5.33
CA SER A 212 -0.09 16.69 6.52
C SER A 212 0.17 17.72 7.61
N LEU A 213 -0.89 18.09 8.31
CA LEU A 213 -0.85 18.68 9.63
C LEU A 213 -1.01 17.59 10.68
N GLN A 214 -0.07 17.51 11.61
CA GLN A 214 -0.09 16.56 12.71
C GLN A 214 -0.15 17.30 14.02
N VAL A 215 -1.18 17.02 14.84
CA VAL A 215 -1.37 17.62 16.15
C VAL A 215 -1.28 16.51 17.19
N ARG A 216 -0.51 16.77 18.23
CA ARG A 216 -0.38 15.86 19.39
C ARG A 216 -0.58 16.63 20.68
N ALA A 217 -1.29 16.06 21.62
CA ALA A 217 -1.41 16.55 22.98
C ALA A 217 -1.27 15.41 23.97
N GLN A 218 -0.51 15.63 25.03
CA GLN A 218 -0.34 14.65 26.09
C GLN A 218 -0.28 15.33 27.46
N ARG A 219 -0.81 14.65 28.45
CA ARG A 219 -0.74 15.10 29.84
C ARG A 219 -0.60 13.92 30.77
N ARG A 220 0.20 14.12 31.80
CA ARG A 220 0.31 13.17 32.92
C ARG A 220 0.11 13.94 34.24
N PHE A 221 -0.76 13.46 35.04
CA PHE A 221 -1.00 13.99 36.39
C PHE A 221 -1.42 12.85 37.34
N ALA A 222 -1.49 13.08 38.63
CA ALA A 222 -1.66 12.03 39.65
C ALA A 222 -2.66 10.93 39.27
N GLY A 223 -2.13 9.74 38.93
CA GLY A 223 -2.92 8.57 38.57
C GLY A 223 -3.60 8.60 37.21
N PHE A 224 -3.32 9.60 36.34
CA PHE A 224 -3.92 9.73 35.04
C PHE A 224 -2.89 10.10 33.98
N GLN A 225 -2.93 9.43 32.85
CA GLN A 225 -2.15 9.76 31.66
C GLN A 225 -3.05 9.70 30.43
N ILE A 226 -2.97 10.72 29.60
CA ILE A 226 -3.66 10.77 28.30
C ILE A 226 -2.71 11.24 27.20
N GLY A 227 -2.82 10.63 26.04
CA GLY A 227 -2.17 11.06 24.82
C GLY A 227 -3.17 11.03 23.68
N THR A 228 -3.16 12.07 22.85
CA THR A 228 -3.99 12.16 21.66
C THR A 228 -3.14 12.56 20.46
N THR A 229 -3.45 12.02 19.30
CA THR A 229 -2.85 12.40 18.04
C THR A 229 -3.95 12.60 17.00
N TYR A 230 -3.81 13.63 16.19
CA TYR A 230 -4.68 13.87 15.05
C TYR A 230 -3.82 14.23 13.84
N THR A 231 -4.11 13.59 12.72
CA THR A 231 -3.46 13.87 11.46
C THR A 231 -4.53 14.25 10.43
N TRP A 232 -4.33 15.39 9.82
CA TRP A 232 -5.05 15.81 8.63
C TRP A 232 -4.07 15.84 7.48
N GLY A 233 -4.23 14.91 6.52
CA GLY A 233 -3.26 14.70 5.46
C GLY A 233 -3.89 14.45 4.11
N LYS A 234 -3.05 14.52 3.08
CA LYS A 234 -3.40 14.22 1.70
C LYS A 234 -2.24 13.55 0.99
N ALA A 235 -2.48 12.38 0.44
CA ALA A 235 -1.53 11.66 -0.39
C ALA A 235 -2.04 11.59 -1.83
N LEU A 236 -1.25 12.09 -2.78
CA LEU A 236 -1.56 12.09 -4.21
C LEU A 236 -0.42 11.49 -5.01
N GLY A 237 -0.75 10.72 -6.03
CA GLY A 237 0.26 10.14 -6.88
C GLY A 237 -0.31 9.44 -8.09
N TYR A 238 0.58 8.76 -8.80
CA TYR A 238 0.25 7.99 -10.00
C TYR A 238 0.23 6.50 -9.71
N SER A 239 1.02 6.07 -8.76
CA SER A 239 1.28 4.68 -8.48
C SER A 239 1.15 4.39 -7.00
N GLN A 240 0.70 3.20 -6.77
CA GLN A 240 0.53 2.62 -5.45
C GLN A 240 1.52 1.48 -5.35
N GLN A 241 2.65 1.76 -4.77
CA GLN A 241 3.71 0.83 -4.45
C GLN A 241 3.43 -0.64 -4.85
N SER A 242 4.01 -1.11 -5.96
CA SER A 242 3.79 -2.44 -6.56
C SER A 242 2.42 -2.72 -7.21
N ALA A 243 1.51 -1.76 -7.28
CA ALA A 243 0.31 -1.92 -8.08
C ALA A 243 0.58 -1.59 -9.55
N ARG A 244 -0.07 -2.34 -10.45
CA ARG A 244 0.00 -2.08 -11.88
C ARG A 244 -0.67 -0.72 -12.20
N VAL A 245 -0.01 0.09 -13.01
CA VAL A 245 -0.63 1.30 -13.58
C VAL A 245 -1.91 0.90 -14.30
N MET A 246 -3.04 1.44 -13.87
CA MET A 246 -4.37 1.01 -14.33
C MET A 246 -4.58 1.32 -15.82
N ILE A 247 -4.15 2.50 -16.26
CA ILE A 247 -4.29 2.96 -17.65
C ILE A 247 -2.91 3.30 -18.21
N PRO A 248 -2.19 2.33 -18.78
CA PRO A 248 -0.84 2.56 -19.28
C PRO A 248 -0.78 3.48 -20.49
N GLN A 249 -1.82 3.49 -21.35
CA GLN A 249 -1.91 4.34 -22.54
C GLN A 249 -1.93 5.83 -22.21
N TYR A 250 -2.57 6.19 -21.11
CA TYR A 250 -2.74 7.56 -20.65
C TYR A 250 -2.32 7.69 -19.19
N TYR A 251 -1.02 7.67 -18.97
CA TYR A 251 -0.42 7.64 -17.63
C TYR A 251 -1.00 8.71 -16.69
N ARG A 252 -1.31 9.91 -17.20
CA ARG A 252 -1.85 11.02 -16.41
C ARG A 252 -3.22 10.74 -15.80
N LEU A 253 -4.02 9.84 -16.39
CA LEU A 253 -5.34 9.45 -15.86
C LEU A 253 -5.23 8.64 -14.56
N ASN A 254 -4.07 8.05 -14.29
CA ASN A 254 -3.83 7.32 -13.05
C ASN A 254 -3.56 8.23 -11.84
N ARG A 255 -3.45 9.56 -12.04
CA ARG A 255 -3.18 10.48 -10.94
C ARG A 255 -4.41 10.66 -10.08
N GLY A 256 -4.31 10.30 -8.81
CA GLY A 256 -5.39 10.40 -7.83
C GLY A 256 -4.88 10.29 -6.39
N PRO A 257 -5.78 10.28 -5.41
CA PRO A 257 -5.44 9.90 -4.05
C PRO A 257 -4.77 8.51 -4.02
N LEU A 258 -3.71 8.36 -3.24
CA LEU A 258 -3.11 7.05 -3.03
C LEU A 258 -4.00 6.19 -2.12
N ASP A 259 -3.88 4.85 -2.18
CA ASP A 259 -4.70 3.95 -1.34
C ASP A 259 -4.54 4.22 0.15
N GLN A 260 -3.39 4.74 0.57
CA GLN A 260 -3.11 5.14 1.94
C GLN A 260 -3.53 6.60 2.26
N ASP A 261 -4.28 7.27 1.39
CA ASP A 261 -4.79 8.61 1.63
C ASP A 261 -5.91 8.62 2.67
N PHE A 262 -5.55 8.44 3.93
CA PHE A 262 -6.46 8.65 5.05
C PHE A 262 -6.47 10.12 5.42
N ARG A 263 -7.47 10.85 4.92
CA ARG A 263 -7.52 12.30 5.10
C ARG A 263 -7.58 12.76 6.55
N HIS A 264 -8.21 11.97 7.42
CA HIS A 264 -8.33 12.22 8.85
C HIS A 264 -8.01 10.94 9.61
N LEU A 265 -7.04 11.02 10.50
CA LEU A 265 -6.64 9.97 11.41
C LEU A 265 -6.67 10.56 12.83
N PHE A 266 -7.36 9.90 13.73
CA PHE A 266 -7.38 10.25 15.15
C PHE A 266 -7.04 9.03 15.98
N ALA A 267 -6.17 9.20 16.96
CA ALA A 267 -5.91 8.19 17.96
C ALA A 267 -5.80 8.85 19.34
N ALA A 268 -6.37 8.20 20.34
CA ALA A 268 -6.22 8.58 21.72
C ALA A 268 -5.90 7.34 22.56
N SER A 269 -5.05 7.49 23.55
CA SER A 269 -4.79 6.45 24.53
C SER A 269 -4.77 7.08 25.93
N GLY A 270 -5.26 6.35 26.90
CA GLY A 270 -5.33 6.83 28.26
C GLY A 270 -5.15 5.70 29.27
N VAL A 271 -4.60 6.06 30.41
CA VAL A 271 -4.51 5.20 31.58
C VAL A 271 -4.97 6.00 32.78
N ALA A 272 -5.90 5.47 33.57
CA ALA A 272 -6.45 6.13 34.73
C ALA A 272 -6.50 5.16 35.92
N GLU A 273 -5.87 5.53 37.02
CA GLU A 273 -6.12 4.87 38.29
C GLU A 273 -7.46 5.32 38.84
N LEU A 274 -8.32 4.38 39.21
CA LEU A 274 -9.61 4.73 39.80
C LEU A 274 -9.41 5.46 41.12
N PRO A 275 -10.25 6.48 41.40
CA PRO A 275 -10.10 7.32 42.57
C PRO A 275 -10.65 6.67 43.86
N PHE A 276 -10.53 5.33 43.95
CA PHE A 276 -10.97 4.55 45.10
C PHE A 276 -9.80 3.89 45.84
N GLY A 277 -9.91 3.68 47.13
CA GLY A 277 -8.97 2.97 47.96
C GLY A 277 -8.08 3.86 48.82
N LYS A 278 -7.11 3.24 49.50
CA LYS A 278 -6.20 3.91 50.43
C LYS A 278 -5.43 5.05 49.78
N GLY A 279 -5.52 6.27 50.34
CA GLY A 279 -4.86 7.45 49.78
C GLY A 279 -5.52 8.07 48.54
N LYS A 280 -6.70 7.60 48.16
CA LYS A 280 -7.53 8.14 47.06
C LYS A 280 -8.70 8.96 47.60
N ARG A 281 -9.54 9.51 46.70
CA ARG A 281 -10.65 10.41 47.09
C ARG A 281 -11.80 9.69 47.79
N TRP A 282 -12.10 8.44 47.40
CA TRP A 282 -13.26 7.68 47.86
C TRP A 282 -12.87 6.28 48.35
N ALA A 283 -13.71 5.66 49.16
CA ALA A 283 -13.56 4.30 49.68
C ALA A 283 -12.19 4.04 50.33
N GLN A 284 -11.76 4.93 51.22
CA GLN A 284 -10.39 4.94 51.75
C GLN A 284 -10.09 3.83 52.73
N GLN A 285 -11.11 3.27 53.40
CA GLN A 285 -10.96 2.30 54.49
C GLN A 285 -11.97 1.15 54.39
N GLY A 286 -11.71 0.06 55.09
CA GLY A 286 -12.58 -1.09 55.19
C GLY A 286 -12.76 -1.91 53.92
N VAL A 287 -13.83 -2.71 53.88
CA VAL A 287 -14.16 -3.57 52.75
C VAL A 287 -14.30 -2.80 51.44
N PRO A 288 -14.91 -1.61 51.36
CA PRO A 288 -14.96 -0.82 50.13
C PRO A 288 -13.58 -0.48 49.57
N SER A 289 -12.61 -0.15 50.44
CA SER A 289 -11.22 0.10 50.00
C SER A 289 -10.56 -1.15 49.40
N MET A 290 -10.84 -2.30 50.03
CA MET A 290 -10.29 -3.56 49.63
C MET A 290 -10.87 -4.04 48.28
N LEU A 291 -12.15 -3.79 47.98
CA LEU A 291 -12.81 -4.22 46.74
C LEU A 291 -12.62 -3.23 45.60
N ALA A 292 -12.80 -1.94 45.85
CA ALA A 292 -12.79 -0.90 44.81
C ALA A 292 -11.43 -0.23 44.59
N GLY A 293 -10.46 -0.42 45.52
CA GLY A 293 -9.16 0.23 45.45
C GLY A 293 -8.19 -0.46 44.50
N GLY A 294 -7.25 0.30 43.95
CA GLY A 294 -6.12 -0.21 43.18
C GLY A 294 -6.45 -0.65 41.74
N TRP A 295 -7.63 -0.34 41.25
CA TRP A 295 -7.99 -0.58 39.84
C TRP A 295 -7.45 0.51 38.96
N GLN A 296 -6.98 0.07 37.77
CA GLN A 296 -6.49 0.90 36.67
C GLN A 296 -7.31 0.59 35.42
N LEU A 297 -7.75 1.63 34.74
CA LEU A 297 -8.39 1.54 33.46
C LEU A 297 -7.39 1.99 32.39
N SER A 298 -7.33 1.28 31.28
CA SER A 298 -6.59 1.69 30.08
C SER A 298 -7.54 1.69 28.89
N THR A 299 -7.40 2.65 28.00
CA THR A 299 -8.20 2.73 26.79
C THR A 299 -7.36 3.11 25.59
N VAL A 300 -7.72 2.56 24.43
CA VAL A 300 -7.21 2.98 23.12
C VAL A 300 -8.41 3.25 22.24
N LEU A 301 -8.48 4.46 21.71
CA LEU A 301 -9.46 4.88 20.74
C LEU A 301 -8.77 5.20 19.42
N SER A 302 -9.25 4.67 18.32
CA SER A 302 -8.78 4.98 16.97
C SER A 302 -9.96 5.28 16.06
N ALA A 303 -9.82 6.32 15.23
CA ALA A 303 -10.78 6.67 14.22
C ALA A 303 -10.08 7.14 12.95
N ARG A 304 -10.57 6.68 11.80
CA ARG A 304 -10.06 7.13 10.51
C ARG A 304 -11.17 7.18 9.48
N VAL A 305 -11.03 8.06 8.50
CA VAL A 305 -11.89 8.06 7.32
C VAL A 305 -11.61 6.84 6.45
N GLY A 306 -12.58 6.52 5.59
CA GLY A 306 -12.44 5.40 4.67
C GLY A 306 -11.31 5.58 3.67
N GLN A 307 -10.79 4.45 3.23
CA GLN A 307 -9.78 4.34 2.19
C GLN A 307 -10.35 4.78 0.85
N PRO A 308 -9.59 5.49 0.01
CA PRO A 308 -10.06 5.85 -1.32
C PRO A 308 -10.14 4.62 -2.25
N PHE A 309 -11.06 4.65 -3.19
CA PHE A 309 -11.20 3.63 -4.21
C PHE A 309 -11.68 4.20 -5.56
N THR A 310 -11.48 3.42 -6.61
CA THR A 310 -11.87 3.74 -7.98
C THR A 310 -13.20 3.07 -8.32
N ALA A 311 -14.16 3.84 -8.82
CA ALA A 311 -15.34 3.27 -9.46
C ALA A 311 -14.99 2.82 -10.88
N GLY A 312 -14.94 1.50 -11.08
CA GLY A 312 -14.56 0.88 -12.34
C GLY A 312 -15.75 0.44 -13.19
N ALA A 313 -15.48 0.09 -14.43
CA ALA A 313 -16.40 -0.56 -15.35
C ALA A 313 -15.70 -1.69 -16.12
N SER A 314 -16.47 -2.48 -16.87
CA SER A 314 -15.89 -3.50 -17.75
C SER A 314 -15.03 -2.88 -18.82
N THR A 315 -13.84 -3.45 -19.02
CA THR A 315 -12.91 -3.05 -20.10
C THR A 315 -13.40 -3.46 -21.49
N ALA A 316 -14.44 -4.28 -21.59
CA ALA A 316 -15.05 -4.66 -22.86
C ALA A 316 -15.51 -3.46 -23.69
N THR A 317 -15.94 -2.37 -23.03
CA THR A 317 -16.32 -1.12 -23.70
C THR A 317 -15.16 -0.42 -24.42
N LEU A 318 -13.93 -0.69 -24.00
CA LEU A 318 -12.73 -0.14 -24.63
C LEU A 318 -12.18 -1.05 -25.72
N ASN A 319 -12.48 -2.35 -25.66
CA ASN A 319 -11.78 -3.38 -26.45
C ASN A 319 -10.25 -3.14 -26.44
N ALA A 320 -9.71 -2.86 -25.24
CA ALA A 320 -8.31 -2.53 -24.99
C ALA A 320 -7.72 -3.54 -24.00
N THR A 321 -6.74 -4.31 -24.46
CA THR A 321 -6.09 -5.34 -23.65
C THR A 321 -5.15 -4.71 -22.61
N PHE A 322 -5.14 -5.26 -21.41
CA PHE A 322 -4.31 -4.79 -20.29
C PHE A 322 -4.52 -3.32 -19.90
N SER A 323 -5.68 -2.79 -20.14
CA SER A 323 -6.14 -1.48 -19.67
C SER A 323 -7.19 -1.63 -18.60
N GLY A 324 -7.27 -0.69 -17.66
CA GLY A 324 -8.43 -0.51 -16.79
C GLY A 324 -9.48 0.37 -17.44
N GLN A 325 -10.66 0.44 -16.80
CA GLN A 325 -11.76 1.30 -17.23
C GLN A 325 -12.40 1.94 -16.02
N PHE A 326 -12.68 3.24 -16.09
CA PHE A 326 -13.49 3.95 -15.10
C PHE A 326 -14.99 3.79 -15.40
N ALA A 327 -15.81 3.88 -14.38
CA ALA A 327 -17.24 4.15 -14.57
C ALA A 327 -17.48 5.60 -15.03
N ASP A 328 -18.63 5.87 -15.62
CA ASP A 328 -19.13 7.22 -15.76
C ASP A 328 -19.79 7.68 -14.47
N CYS A 329 -19.44 8.87 -14.02
CA CYS A 329 -20.13 9.57 -12.95
C CYS A 329 -21.22 10.46 -13.56
N VAL A 330 -22.47 10.04 -13.45
CA VAL A 330 -23.63 10.71 -14.07
C VAL A 330 -24.33 11.70 -13.13
N SER A 331 -24.10 11.52 -11.82
CA SER A 331 -24.57 12.47 -10.79
C SER A 331 -23.64 12.44 -9.58
N GLN A 332 -23.88 13.34 -8.60
CA GLN A 332 -23.22 13.28 -7.30
C GLN A 332 -23.68 12.02 -6.56
N PRO A 333 -22.78 11.10 -6.18
CA PRO A 333 -23.20 9.86 -5.54
C PRO A 333 -23.65 10.09 -4.09
N GLU A 334 -24.83 9.60 -3.78
CA GLU A 334 -25.38 9.58 -2.42
C GLU A 334 -24.72 8.44 -1.62
N LEU A 335 -24.37 8.74 -0.35
CA LEU A 335 -23.85 7.78 0.61
C LEU A 335 -25.00 7.05 1.30
N LEU A 336 -25.21 5.77 0.95
CA LEU A 336 -26.23 4.92 1.56
C LEU A 336 -25.76 4.27 2.87
N ARG A 337 -24.46 4.01 2.98
CA ARG A 337 -23.79 3.45 4.17
C ARG A 337 -24.36 2.10 4.65
N ASN A 338 -24.92 1.32 3.75
CA ASN A 338 -25.36 -0.03 4.11
C ASN A 338 -24.29 -1.08 3.69
N THR A 339 -24.42 -2.30 4.21
CA THR A 339 -23.43 -3.36 4.02
C THR A 339 -23.30 -3.80 2.56
N PHE A 340 -24.36 -3.66 1.76
CA PHE A 340 -24.40 -4.13 0.37
C PHE A 340 -24.14 -3.01 -0.64
N GLN A 341 -24.45 -1.76 -0.26
CA GLN A 341 -24.30 -0.60 -1.12
C GLN A 341 -23.78 0.58 -0.29
N TRP A 342 -22.53 0.96 -0.55
CA TRP A 342 -21.93 2.10 0.13
C TRP A 342 -22.34 3.43 -0.52
N TYR A 343 -22.48 3.42 -1.84
CA TYR A 343 -23.00 4.54 -2.64
C TYR A 343 -24.22 4.11 -3.45
N ALA A 344 -25.09 5.06 -3.76
CA ALA A 344 -26.21 4.86 -4.69
C ALA A 344 -25.67 4.53 -6.09
N LYS A 345 -25.92 3.32 -6.57
CA LYS A 345 -25.44 2.83 -7.87
C LYS A 345 -25.95 3.68 -9.04
N SER A 346 -27.11 4.32 -8.90
CA SER A 346 -27.70 5.22 -9.92
C SER A 346 -26.83 6.40 -10.31
N ALA A 347 -25.84 6.76 -9.46
CA ALA A 347 -24.89 7.83 -9.76
C ALA A 347 -23.79 7.40 -10.75
N PHE A 348 -23.72 6.13 -11.08
CA PHE A 348 -22.67 5.55 -11.90
C PHE A 348 -23.29 4.82 -13.10
N ALA A 349 -22.62 4.91 -14.24
CA ALA A 349 -23.02 4.22 -15.45
C ALA A 349 -21.84 3.53 -16.14
N VAL A 350 -22.15 2.57 -16.98
CA VAL A 350 -21.17 1.96 -17.90
C VAL A 350 -20.87 2.98 -18.99
N PRO A 351 -19.59 3.33 -19.23
CA PRO A 351 -19.27 4.30 -20.28
C PRO A 351 -19.61 3.78 -21.67
N ALA A 352 -19.90 4.70 -22.57
CA ALA A 352 -20.08 4.36 -23.98
C ALA A 352 -18.82 3.71 -24.57
N PRO A 353 -18.96 2.82 -25.56
CA PRO A 353 -17.83 2.17 -26.21
C PRO A 353 -16.81 3.18 -26.79
N GLY A 354 -15.54 2.84 -26.75
CA GLY A 354 -14.46 3.60 -27.37
C GLY A 354 -13.96 4.80 -26.55
N ARG A 355 -14.36 4.97 -25.30
CA ARG A 355 -13.84 6.02 -24.40
C ARG A 355 -13.69 5.58 -22.96
N PHE A 356 -12.84 6.27 -22.23
CA PHE A 356 -12.76 6.11 -20.77
C PHE A 356 -13.94 6.78 -20.07
N GLY A 357 -14.35 6.19 -18.93
CA GLY A 357 -15.33 6.80 -18.05
C GLY A 357 -14.79 8.03 -17.30
N THR A 358 -15.68 8.77 -16.68
CA THR A 358 -15.41 10.11 -16.11
C THR A 358 -15.10 10.12 -14.62
N CYS A 359 -15.28 9.00 -13.89
CA CYS A 359 -15.12 8.98 -12.43
C CYS A 359 -13.68 9.23 -11.96
N GLY A 360 -12.67 8.74 -12.69
CA GLY A 360 -11.26 8.94 -12.36
C GLY A 360 -10.75 8.07 -11.19
N THR A 361 -9.44 8.18 -10.92
CA THR A 361 -8.74 7.33 -9.96
C THR A 361 -9.02 7.74 -8.52
N ASN A 362 -9.42 6.77 -7.69
CA ASN A 362 -9.53 6.88 -6.22
C ASN A 362 -10.33 8.11 -5.72
N ARG A 363 -11.41 8.47 -6.42
CA ARG A 363 -12.23 9.64 -6.07
C ARG A 363 -13.24 9.39 -4.96
N PHE A 364 -13.58 8.16 -4.69
CA PHE A 364 -14.58 7.75 -3.71
C PHE A 364 -13.92 7.18 -2.47
N ARG A 365 -14.61 7.21 -1.33
CA ARG A 365 -14.09 6.68 -0.07
C ARG A 365 -15.03 5.60 0.45
N GLY A 366 -14.44 4.49 0.83
CA GLY A 366 -15.13 3.41 1.51
C GLY A 366 -15.47 3.74 2.96
N PRO A 367 -15.94 2.74 3.72
CA PRO A 367 -16.21 2.87 5.14
C PRO A 367 -15.01 3.35 5.93
N GLY A 368 -15.25 4.22 6.92
CA GLY A 368 -14.26 4.57 7.93
C GLY A 368 -14.11 3.48 8.98
N LEU A 369 -13.21 3.70 9.92
CA LEU A 369 -13.03 2.83 11.07
C LEU A 369 -13.12 3.68 12.34
N ILE A 370 -13.90 3.21 13.31
CA ILE A 370 -13.90 3.70 14.69
C ILE A 370 -13.78 2.48 15.58
N ASN A 371 -12.74 2.43 16.40
CA ASN A 371 -12.50 1.32 17.33
C ASN A 371 -12.16 1.87 18.71
N ALA A 372 -12.72 1.26 19.73
CA ALA A 372 -12.43 1.54 21.13
C ALA A 372 -12.15 0.25 21.87
N ASP A 373 -10.98 0.19 22.52
CA ASP A 373 -10.56 -0.92 23.35
C ASP A 373 -10.45 -0.46 24.79
N LEU A 374 -10.80 -1.32 25.74
CA LEU A 374 -10.75 -1.05 27.16
C LEU A 374 -10.02 -2.17 27.89
N GLY A 375 -9.09 -1.80 28.75
CA GLY A 375 -8.41 -2.71 29.66
C GLY A 375 -8.70 -2.34 31.10
N VAL A 376 -8.90 -3.33 31.96
CA VAL A 376 -9.07 -3.19 33.41
C VAL A 376 -7.98 -4.03 34.08
N GLU A 377 -7.16 -3.40 34.89
CA GLU A 377 -6.09 -4.09 35.62
C GLU A 377 -6.16 -3.80 37.11
N ARG A 378 -5.85 -4.80 37.92
CA ARG A 378 -5.62 -4.64 39.32
C ARG A 378 -4.49 -5.52 39.81
N LYS A 379 -3.63 -4.95 40.65
CA LYS A 379 -2.52 -5.64 41.30
C LYS A 379 -2.81 -5.87 42.77
N PHE A 380 -2.79 -7.12 43.17
CA PHE A 380 -2.96 -7.54 44.57
C PHE A 380 -1.59 -7.93 45.11
N ARG A 381 -1.11 -7.18 46.11
CA ARG A 381 0.10 -7.58 46.80
C ARG A 381 -0.28 -8.62 47.86
N VAL A 382 0.04 -9.90 47.62
CA VAL A 382 -0.29 -11.02 48.53
C VAL A 382 0.76 -11.07 49.64
N THR A 383 2.04 -10.94 49.30
CA THR A 383 3.17 -10.82 50.24
C THR A 383 4.19 -9.86 49.65
N GLU A 384 5.31 -9.61 50.36
CA GLU A 384 6.42 -8.81 49.80
C GLU A 384 7.05 -9.44 48.56
N ARG A 385 6.95 -10.78 48.42
CA ARG A 385 7.53 -11.54 47.33
C ARG A 385 6.54 -11.93 46.22
N PHE A 386 5.23 -11.91 46.54
CA PHE A 386 4.19 -12.36 45.60
C PHE A 386 3.18 -11.26 45.32
N GLN A 387 3.01 -10.98 44.04
CA GLN A 387 2.00 -10.06 43.53
C GLN A 387 1.11 -10.81 42.51
N LEU A 388 -0.18 -10.79 42.72
CA LEU A 388 -1.17 -11.29 41.80
C LEU A 388 -1.69 -10.11 40.96
N THR A 389 -1.70 -10.27 39.65
CA THR A 389 -2.26 -9.27 38.74
C THR A 389 -3.50 -9.86 38.07
N PHE A 390 -4.62 -9.20 38.22
CA PHE A 390 -5.81 -9.44 37.42
C PHE A 390 -5.83 -8.45 36.28
N ARG A 391 -6.06 -8.95 35.04
CA ARG A 391 -6.19 -8.13 33.85
C ARG A 391 -7.34 -8.65 32.98
N GLY A 392 -8.28 -7.77 32.65
CA GLY A 392 -9.34 -8.01 31.69
C GLY A 392 -9.20 -7.05 30.52
N GLU A 393 -9.34 -7.54 29.30
CA GLU A 393 -9.25 -6.73 28.08
C GLU A 393 -10.50 -6.97 27.23
N MET A 394 -11.05 -5.87 26.70
CA MET A 394 -12.22 -5.85 25.85
C MET A 394 -11.85 -5.09 24.58
N PHE A 395 -11.84 -5.79 23.47
CA PHE A 395 -11.56 -5.20 22.15
C PHE A 395 -12.88 -4.83 21.47
N ASN A 396 -12.86 -3.72 20.76
CA ASN A 396 -14.04 -3.18 20.09
C ASN A 396 -15.26 -3.10 21.02
N ILE A 397 -15.10 -2.46 22.18
CA ILE A 397 -16.13 -2.40 23.23
C ILE A 397 -17.43 -1.74 22.76
N SER A 398 -17.36 -0.90 21.73
CA SER A 398 -18.51 -0.28 21.08
C SER A 398 -19.29 -1.25 20.19
N ASN A 399 -18.78 -2.47 19.98
CA ASN A 399 -19.32 -3.46 19.04
C ASN A 399 -19.61 -2.86 17.65
N THR A 400 -18.71 -1.97 17.19
CA THR A 400 -18.86 -1.30 15.89
C THR A 400 -18.40 -2.24 14.78
N PRO A 401 -19.23 -2.54 13.78
CA PRO A 401 -18.81 -3.38 12.66
C PRO A 401 -17.75 -2.66 11.83
N HIS A 402 -16.66 -3.37 11.55
CA HIS A 402 -15.60 -2.89 10.68
C HIS A 402 -15.80 -3.46 9.28
N HIS A 403 -16.30 -2.63 8.38
CA HIS A 403 -16.49 -3.04 6.99
C HIS A 403 -15.16 -3.00 6.23
N VAL A 404 -14.92 -4.05 5.46
CA VAL A 404 -13.81 -4.07 4.48
C VAL A 404 -14.23 -3.19 3.30
N MET A 405 -13.24 -2.58 2.65
CA MET A 405 -13.45 -1.89 1.39
C MET A 405 -14.20 -2.79 0.39
N PRO A 406 -15.13 -2.25 -0.40
CA PRO A 406 -15.63 -2.94 -1.59
C PRO A 406 -14.42 -3.43 -2.38
N GLY A 407 -14.38 -4.74 -2.66
CA GLY A 407 -13.19 -5.40 -3.21
C GLY A 407 -12.58 -4.60 -4.37
N GLY A 408 -11.29 -4.49 -4.37
CA GLY A 408 -10.34 -3.64 -5.12
C GLY A 408 -10.72 -2.84 -6.35
N ASN A 409 -11.87 -3.09 -6.98
CA ASN A 409 -12.47 -2.28 -8.02
C ASN A 409 -13.98 -2.43 -7.92
N ALA A 410 -14.63 -1.53 -7.21
CA ALA A 410 -16.07 -1.42 -7.26
C ALA A 410 -16.47 -1.20 -8.72
N SER A 411 -17.08 -2.22 -9.33
CA SER A 411 -17.48 -2.17 -10.74
C SER A 411 -18.99 -1.95 -10.86
N VAL A 412 -19.39 -1.01 -11.69
CA VAL A 412 -20.81 -0.79 -12.01
C VAL A 412 -21.49 -1.99 -12.65
N ASN A 413 -20.69 -2.93 -13.17
CA ASN A 413 -21.17 -4.21 -13.71
C ASN A 413 -21.40 -5.27 -12.63
N SER A 414 -20.94 -5.03 -11.39
CA SER A 414 -21.15 -5.90 -10.25
C SER A 414 -22.50 -5.62 -9.57
N GLY A 415 -23.09 -6.64 -8.97
CA GLY A 415 -24.28 -6.50 -8.11
C GLY A 415 -24.00 -5.75 -6.79
N THR A 416 -22.74 -5.71 -6.38
CA THR A 416 -22.26 -5.03 -5.16
C THR A 416 -21.42 -3.82 -5.54
N PHE A 417 -21.89 -2.62 -5.16
CA PHE A 417 -21.20 -1.35 -5.45
C PHE A 417 -21.06 -0.49 -4.19
#